data_1ff338f12a1697fc1491f067c5335cab
#
_entry.id   1ff338f12a1697fc1491f067c5335cab
#
_cell.length_a   1.000
_cell.length_b   1.000
_cell.length_c   1.000
_cell.angle_alpha   90.00
_cell.angle_beta   90.00
_cell.angle_gamma   90.00
#
_symmetry.space_group_name_H-M   'P 1'
#
loop_
_entity.id
_entity.type
_entity.pdbx_description
1 polymer ?
#
loop_
_entity_poly.entity_id
_entity_poly.type
_entity_poly.pdbx_seq_one_letter_code
_entity_poly.pdbx_strand_id
1 'polypeptide(L)'
;MTNEIDKHLGKRLRMRRRSLGLTQQQIAEAVGVRFQQIQKYECGANRISAARLWLLAKALQSPVGVFFDDMAEEADGVEDDEAGRRQIA
;
A
#
# COMPACT_ATOMS: atom_id res chain seq x y z
N MET A 1 3.15 -4.71 -15.65
CA MET A 1 4.14 -3.78 -15.38
C MET A 1 3.90 -3.06 -14.11
N THR A 2 4.92 -2.82 -13.32
CA THR A 2 4.72 -2.14 -12.08
C THR A 2 4.83 -0.66 -12.31
N ASN A 3 4.19 0.12 -11.51
CA ASN A 3 4.29 1.55 -11.58
C ASN A 3 4.64 2.09 -10.21
N GLU A 4 4.83 3.37 -10.10
CA GLU A 4 5.26 3.98 -8.85
C GLU A 4 4.23 3.82 -7.74
N ILE A 5 2.98 3.79 -8.07
CA ILE A 5 1.94 3.60 -7.08
C ILE A 5 2.02 2.20 -6.50
N ASP A 6 2.18 1.19 -7.35
CA ASP A 6 2.30 -0.18 -6.88
C ASP A 6 3.51 -0.35 -5.98
N LYS A 7 4.61 0.29 -6.33
CA LYS A 7 5.81 0.22 -5.53
C LYS A 7 5.63 0.91 -4.18
N HIS A 8 4.94 2.05 -4.20
CA HIS A 8 4.69 2.78 -2.97
C HIS A 8 3.83 1.96 -2.01
N LEU A 9 2.75 1.38 -2.52
CA LEU A 9 1.86 0.58 -1.69
C LEU A 9 2.60 -0.63 -1.12
N GLY A 10 3.44 -1.25 -1.92
CA GLY A 10 4.21 -2.40 -1.47
C GLY A 10 5.18 -2.02 -0.37
N LYS A 11 5.81 -0.85 -0.49
CA LYS A 11 6.73 -0.38 0.49
C LYS A 11 6.04 -0.10 1.80
N ARG A 12 4.85 0.51 1.75
CA ARG A 12 4.08 0.82 2.95
C ARG A 12 3.62 -0.49 3.63
N LEU A 13 3.24 -1.47 2.84
CA LEU A 13 2.85 -2.77 3.37
C LEU A 13 4.02 -3.36 4.16
N ARG A 14 5.20 -3.35 3.56
CA ARG A 14 6.36 -3.93 4.20
C ARG A 14 6.72 -3.17 5.48
N MET A 15 6.69 -1.85 5.44
CA MET A 15 7.03 -1.05 6.59
C MET A 15 6.09 -1.30 7.74
N ARG A 16 4.80 -1.34 7.45
CA ARG A 16 3.83 -1.54 8.52
C ARG A 16 3.95 -2.96 9.07
N ARG A 17 4.11 -3.94 8.20
CA ARG A 17 4.26 -5.32 8.62
C ARG A 17 5.45 -5.46 9.57
N ARG A 18 6.58 -4.86 9.20
CA ARG A 18 7.76 -4.94 10.01
C ARG A 18 7.62 -4.21 11.34
N SER A 19 6.93 -3.10 11.33
CA SER A 19 6.73 -2.35 12.56
C SER A 19 5.91 -3.14 13.57
N LEU A 20 5.07 -4.07 13.10
CA LEU A 20 4.29 -4.90 13.98
C LEU A 20 4.99 -6.23 14.30
N GLY A 21 6.18 -6.43 13.76
CA GLY A 21 6.92 -7.65 14.02
C GLY A 21 6.37 -8.88 13.33
N LEU A 22 5.63 -8.67 12.23
CA LEU A 22 4.99 -9.79 11.55
C LEU A 22 5.82 -10.27 10.38
N THR A 23 5.79 -11.57 10.12
CA THR A 23 6.46 -12.13 8.96
C THR A 23 5.56 -12.06 7.76
N GLN A 24 6.12 -12.24 6.58
CA GLN A 24 5.32 -12.30 5.36
C GLN A 24 4.35 -13.47 5.43
N GLN A 25 4.77 -14.59 6.01
CA GLN A 25 3.91 -15.75 6.13
C GLN A 25 2.71 -15.46 7.04
N GLN A 26 2.92 -14.74 8.11
CA GLN A 26 1.84 -14.41 9.02
C GLN A 26 0.79 -13.53 8.35
N ILE A 27 1.25 -12.55 7.59
CA ILE A 27 0.31 -11.69 6.89
C ILE A 27 -0.39 -12.47 5.79
N ALA A 28 0.32 -13.34 5.10
CA ALA A 28 -0.29 -14.14 4.04
C ALA A 28 -1.42 -14.98 4.60
N GLU A 29 -1.19 -15.61 5.74
CA GLU A 29 -2.22 -16.42 6.36
C GLU A 29 -3.40 -15.57 6.81
N ALA A 30 -3.14 -14.39 7.32
CA ALA A 30 -4.21 -13.54 7.81
C ALA A 30 -5.14 -13.07 6.69
N VAL A 31 -4.63 -12.89 5.49
CA VAL A 31 -5.46 -12.40 4.40
C VAL A 31 -5.79 -13.47 3.36
N GLY A 32 -5.35 -14.69 3.59
CA GLY A 32 -5.74 -15.81 2.72
C GLY A 32 -5.03 -15.88 1.39
N VAL A 33 -3.76 -15.48 1.34
CA VAL A 33 -2.99 -15.59 0.11
C VAL A 33 -1.72 -16.36 0.39
N ARG A 34 -0.99 -16.72 -0.62
CA ARG A 34 0.28 -17.38 -0.45
C ARG A 34 1.35 -16.37 -0.10
N PHE A 35 2.35 -16.81 0.63
CA PHE A 35 3.42 -15.94 1.05
C PHE A 35 4.16 -15.34 -0.14
N GLN A 36 4.27 -16.07 -1.26
CA GLN A 36 4.90 -15.52 -2.45
C GLN A 36 4.13 -14.32 -2.97
N GLN A 37 2.82 -14.30 -2.77
CA GLN A 37 2.01 -13.18 -3.21
C GLN A 37 2.34 -11.94 -2.39
N ILE A 38 2.58 -12.11 -1.08
CA ILE A 38 2.95 -10.99 -0.24
C ILE A 38 4.31 -10.46 -0.70
N GLN A 39 5.24 -11.34 -1.05
CA GLN A 39 6.52 -10.90 -1.54
C GLN A 39 6.36 -10.05 -2.78
N LYS A 40 5.49 -10.46 -3.70
CA LYS A 40 5.27 -9.70 -4.92
C LYS A 40 4.59 -8.37 -4.67
N TYR A 41 3.70 -8.31 -3.70
CA TYR A 41 3.08 -7.04 -3.34
C TYR A 41 4.14 -6.09 -2.76
N GLU A 42 4.99 -6.60 -1.87
CA GLU A 42 5.94 -5.75 -1.19
C GLU A 42 7.02 -5.17 -2.11
N CYS A 43 7.33 -5.86 -3.18
CA CYS A 43 8.31 -5.32 -4.11
C CYS A 43 7.66 -4.58 -5.28
N GLY A 44 6.36 -4.49 -5.28
CA GLY A 44 5.66 -3.78 -6.34
C GLY A 44 5.52 -4.56 -7.62
N ALA A 45 5.84 -5.85 -7.61
CA ALA A 45 5.74 -6.65 -8.83
C ALA A 45 4.31 -6.93 -9.22
N ASN A 46 3.42 -6.98 -8.24
CA ASN A 46 2.01 -7.21 -8.52
C ASN A 46 1.19 -6.10 -7.92
N ARG A 47 0.12 -5.75 -8.58
CA ARG A 47 -0.80 -4.72 -8.10
C ARG A 47 -1.67 -5.28 -7.01
N ILE A 48 -1.96 -4.51 -6.00
CA ILE A 48 -2.84 -4.91 -4.92
C ILE A 48 -4.23 -4.38 -5.26
N SER A 49 -5.21 -5.27 -5.35
CA SER A 49 -6.58 -4.83 -5.62
C SER A 49 -7.10 -4.04 -4.42
N ALA A 50 -8.12 -3.24 -4.63
CA ALA A 50 -8.72 -2.46 -3.56
C ALA A 50 -9.23 -3.39 -2.45
N ALA A 51 -9.85 -4.50 -2.81
CA ALA A 51 -10.35 -5.44 -1.82
C ALA A 51 -9.22 -6.04 -1.01
N ARG A 52 -8.14 -6.41 -1.66
CA ARG A 52 -7.02 -6.99 -0.96
C ARG A 52 -6.33 -5.94 -0.07
N LEU A 53 -6.26 -4.72 -0.54
CA LEU A 53 -5.66 -3.65 0.24
C LEU A 53 -6.43 -3.43 1.53
N TRP A 54 -7.76 -3.48 1.45
CA TRP A 54 -8.60 -3.31 2.61
C TRP A 54 -8.34 -4.43 3.63
N LEU A 55 -8.24 -5.68 3.15
CA LEU A 55 -7.96 -6.82 4.03
C LEU A 55 -6.58 -6.72 4.65
N LEU A 56 -5.59 -6.27 3.88
CA LEU A 56 -4.26 -6.09 4.39
C LEU A 56 -4.23 -5.01 5.48
N ALA A 57 -4.95 -3.92 5.25
CA ALA A 57 -4.99 -2.84 6.22
C ALA A 57 -5.59 -3.34 7.52
N LYS A 58 -6.66 -4.12 7.45
CA LYS A 58 -7.26 -4.67 8.65
C LYS A 58 -6.29 -5.60 9.38
N ALA A 59 -5.61 -6.45 8.66
CA ALA A 59 -4.66 -7.38 9.27
C ALA A 59 -3.52 -6.62 9.92
N LEU A 60 -3.17 -5.48 9.38
CA LEU A 60 -2.09 -4.67 9.89
C LEU A 60 -2.55 -3.63 10.93
N GLN A 61 -3.82 -3.68 11.26
CA GLN A 61 -4.39 -2.79 12.29
C GLN A 61 -4.18 -1.34 11.91
N SER A 62 -4.39 -1.00 10.66
CA SER A 62 -4.20 0.35 10.14
C SER A 62 -5.35 0.77 9.29
N PRO A 63 -5.66 2.06 9.26
CA PRO A 63 -6.63 2.55 8.28
C PRO A 63 -6.03 2.39 6.90
N VAL A 64 -6.84 2.15 5.92
CA VAL A 64 -6.37 2.00 4.55
C VAL A 64 -5.59 3.22 4.09
N GLY A 65 -5.94 4.39 4.59
CA GLY A 65 -5.27 5.63 4.18
C GLY A 65 -3.78 5.65 4.47
N VAL A 66 -3.33 4.86 5.43
CA VAL A 66 -1.94 4.83 5.77
C VAL A 66 -1.08 4.36 4.58
N PHE A 67 -1.65 3.53 3.70
CA PHE A 67 -0.91 3.05 2.55
C PHE A 67 -0.65 4.16 1.54
N PHE A 68 -1.38 5.26 1.66
CA PHE A 68 -1.25 6.36 0.71
C PHE A 68 -0.53 7.56 1.31
N ASP A 69 0.02 7.41 2.50
CA ASP A 69 0.76 8.49 3.12
C ASP A 69 1.97 8.84 2.25
N ASP A 70 2.23 10.08 2.13
CA ASP A 70 3.33 10.61 1.36
C ASP A 70 3.14 10.53 -0.16
N MET A 71 2.10 9.91 -0.63
CA MET A 71 1.87 9.89 -2.06
C MET A 71 1.45 11.22 -2.58
N ALA A 72 0.70 11.91 -1.79
CA ALA A 72 0.23 13.20 -2.20
C ALA A 72 1.38 14.14 -2.44
N GLU A 73 2.40 14.05 -1.64
CA GLU A 73 3.51 14.89 -1.81
C GLU A 73 4.22 14.62 -3.09
N GLU A 74 4.38 13.40 -3.45
CA GLU A 74 5.00 13.07 -4.67
C GLU A 74 4.17 13.49 -5.83
N ALA A 75 2.91 13.31 -5.73
CA ALA A 75 2.03 13.66 -6.79
C ALA A 75 1.94 15.11 -6.88
N ASP A 76 2.09 15.80 -5.81
CA ASP A 76 1.99 17.16 -5.84
C ASP A 76 2.99 17.81 -6.53
N GLY A 77 3.92 17.13 -6.69
CA GLY A 77 4.85 17.73 -7.38
C GLY A 77 4.12 18.24 -8.47
N VAL A 78 3.10 17.83 -8.59
CA VAL A 78 2.33 18.20 -9.63
C VAL A 78 1.51 19.20 -9.30
N GLU A 79 1.09 19.60 -8.43
CA GLU A 79 0.28 20.43 -8.17
C GLU A 79 -0.11 21.24 -8.11
N ASP A 80 -0.03 21.12 -8.09
CA ASP A 80 -0.60 21.65 -7.79
C ASP A 80 -1.38 22.09 -7.86
N ASP A 81 -1.47 22.00 -8.27
CA ASP A 81 -2.36 22.37 -8.35
C ASP A 81 -3.11 22.75 -7.61
N GLU A 82 -2.66 22.92 -7.21
CA GLU A 82 -3.32 23.21 -6.33
C GLU A 82 -4.57 23.64 -6.48
N ALA A 83 -4.59 24.36 -7.07
CA ALA A 83 -5.79 24.87 -7.32
C ALA A 83 -6.61 23.78 -7.71
N GLY A 84 -6.22 23.11 -8.59
CA GLY A 84 -7.00 22.11 -9.06
C GLY A 84 -7.41 21.19 -8.06
N ARG A 85 -6.58 20.78 -7.23
CA ARG A 85 -6.95 19.87 -6.35
C ARG A 85 -7.97 20.23 -5.47
N ARG A 86 -8.12 21.41 -5.18
CA ARG A 86 -9.06 21.75 -4.31
C ARG A 86 -10.34 21.47 -4.75
N GLN A 87 -10.62 21.58 -5.92
CA GLN A 87 -11.85 21.39 -6.29
C GLN A 87 -12.23 20.08 -6.45
N ILE A 88 -11.41 19.23 -6.39
CA ILE A 88 -11.74 17.98 -6.53
C ILE A 88 -12.42 17.52 -5.49
N ALA A 89 -12.25 17.91 -4.57
CA ALA A 89 -12.83 17.42 -3.45
C ALA A 89 -14.06 17.01 -3.59
#